data_83e9b9d956a3db83976f7de893b3c151
#
_entry.id   83e9b9d956a3db83976f7de893b3c151
#
_cell.length_a   1.000
_cell.length_b   1.000
_cell.length_c   1.000
_cell.angle_alpha   90.00
_cell.angle_beta   90.00
_cell.angle_gamma   90.00
#
_symmetry.space_group_name_H-M   'P 1'
#
loop_
_entity.id
_entity.type
_entity.pdbx_description
1 polymer ?
#
loop_
_entity_poly.entity_id
_entity_poly.type
_entity_poly.pdbx_seq_one_letter_code
_entity_poly.pdbx_strand_id
1 'polypeptide(L)'
;PIIYYMRIKSIPEYFERRFSANARYLATFMTLIFMIGYIAIQFLTLATALYRIFGIPLMMTVVIIAIATTIYMHFGGQTSVIFTDLIQGFILIFAGLLLFYLGIQFLGVNTPFSGLQAFWMNLSPEQKLPLAHFNKPPDFNFVGIFWQDGIAGSVGFLFLNQGLIMRFMAARSVNDGRKAVAFNALVILPISAIVVSNAGWIGRAIANAVPGTLPVDMASNDVFVAVTNVISSPGVFGFIIAALCAALMSTSDTLVNASSAIIVNDIYKPLSKKKRSDKEQLEFARWTSLGVKAIAVIMVPFFNTFDSIYEANGWFHSTFTPPLAVGVFLGIFWKRFTTAGIIATFVGGAFLMVLGQFYPQLISPFAHGIELRPDRGYSYIGALYNIVVCAGVGIIVSLFTKPESDKKLKGLTIFDAAKLKGIYKGSAPNEAIGEKIIVDWKANKDDQDGIRFSKNDMDRMKANPGDLVYIQDARWWLGGLKSAHSTFALPHNEDGVVYLNSSDLDHGQFLNGMQIKAEKEM
;
A
#
# COMPACT_ATOMS: atom_id res chain seq x y z
N PRO A 1 15.40 -2.69 -0.31
CA PRO A 1 16.72 -2.03 -0.28
C PRO A 1 16.93 -1.00 -1.39
N ILE A 2 16.67 -1.35 -2.69
CA ILE A 2 16.90 -0.43 -3.83
C ILE A 2 16.16 0.90 -3.62
N ILE A 3 14.84 0.84 -3.47
CA ILE A 3 13.98 2.02 -3.25
C ILE A 3 14.42 2.82 -2.03
N TYR A 4 14.76 2.13 -0.93
CA TYR A 4 15.19 2.78 0.31
C TYR A 4 16.47 3.60 0.12
N TYR A 5 17.53 3.01 -0.44
CA TYR A 5 18.81 3.69 -0.62
C TYR A 5 18.76 4.76 -1.72
N MET A 6 18.02 4.52 -2.80
CA MET A 6 17.82 5.52 -3.86
C MET A 6 17.09 6.77 -3.37
N ARG A 7 16.34 6.68 -2.27
CA ARG A 7 15.47 7.77 -1.77
C ARG A 7 14.58 8.35 -2.86
N ILE A 8 14.02 7.46 -3.71
CA ILE A 8 13.07 7.87 -4.74
C ILE A 8 11.78 8.37 -4.11
N LYS A 9 11.20 9.39 -4.73
CA LYS A 9 9.96 10.02 -4.23
C LYS A 9 8.69 9.32 -4.71
N SER A 10 8.81 8.57 -5.82
CA SER A 10 7.68 7.88 -6.44
C SER A 10 8.12 6.62 -7.19
N ILE A 11 7.18 5.69 -7.42
CA ILE A 11 7.41 4.52 -8.27
C ILE A 11 7.75 4.94 -9.72
N PRO A 12 7.06 5.91 -10.33
CA PRO A 12 7.43 6.40 -11.65
C PRO A 12 8.88 6.90 -11.75
N GLU A 13 9.45 7.47 -10.70
CA GLU A 13 10.85 7.87 -10.66
C GLU A 13 11.81 6.67 -10.81
N TYR A 14 11.45 5.49 -10.27
CA TYR A 14 12.22 4.27 -10.53
C TYR A 14 12.27 3.94 -12.02
N PHE A 15 11.13 4.04 -12.71
CA PHE A 15 11.07 3.77 -14.15
C PHE A 15 11.90 4.77 -14.96
N GLU A 16 11.95 6.02 -14.56
CA GLU A 16 12.83 7.01 -15.20
C GLU A 16 14.30 6.64 -15.05
N ARG A 17 14.75 6.38 -13.82
CA ARG A 17 16.15 6.05 -13.53
C ARG A 17 16.58 4.74 -14.20
N ARG A 18 15.68 3.76 -14.22
CA ARG A 18 15.95 2.43 -14.78
C ARG A 18 15.86 2.40 -16.31
N PHE A 19 14.95 3.17 -16.90
CA PHE A 19 14.63 3.12 -18.32
C PHE A 19 14.71 4.50 -18.99
N SER A 20 13.65 5.32 -18.90
CA SER A 20 13.59 6.63 -19.56
C SER A 20 12.48 7.51 -18.98
N ALA A 21 12.52 8.82 -19.35
CA ALA A 21 11.45 9.76 -19.02
C ALA A 21 10.08 9.33 -19.60
N ASN A 22 10.04 8.75 -20.79
CA ASN A 22 8.79 8.24 -21.37
C ASN A 22 8.21 7.09 -20.54
N ALA A 23 9.04 6.18 -20.04
CA ALA A 23 8.61 5.12 -19.14
C ALA A 23 8.05 5.70 -17.82
N ARG A 24 8.65 6.77 -17.29
CA ARG A 24 8.10 7.50 -16.12
C ARG A 24 6.70 8.03 -16.37
N TYR A 25 6.47 8.74 -17.50
CA TYR A 25 5.15 9.32 -17.78
C TYR A 25 4.07 8.24 -17.96
N LEU A 26 4.38 7.14 -18.65
CA LEU A 26 3.46 6.02 -18.78
C LEU A 26 3.17 5.36 -17.42
N ALA A 27 4.19 5.13 -16.61
CA ALA A 27 4.03 4.60 -15.26
C ALA A 27 3.21 5.54 -14.36
N THR A 28 3.44 6.86 -14.46
CA THR A 28 2.67 7.88 -13.74
C THR A 28 1.19 7.79 -14.09
N PHE A 29 0.87 7.76 -15.38
CA PHE A 29 -0.49 7.65 -15.87
C PHE A 29 -1.20 6.40 -15.34
N MET A 30 -0.55 5.23 -15.48
CA MET A 30 -1.11 3.97 -15.01
C MET A 30 -1.27 3.91 -13.49
N THR A 31 -0.28 4.42 -12.74
CA THR A 31 -0.35 4.47 -11.28
C THR A 31 -1.48 5.39 -10.80
N LEU A 32 -1.68 6.52 -11.45
CA LEU A 32 -2.78 7.44 -11.11
C LEU A 32 -4.15 6.82 -11.37
N ILE A 33 -4.35 6.16 -12.53
CA ILE A 33 -5.59 5.44 -12.81
C ILE A 33 -5.84 4.39 -11.73
N PHE A 34 -4.82 3.58 -11.41
CA PHE A 34 -4.89 2.57 -10.37
C PHE A 34 -5.31 3.17 -9.02
N MET A 35 -4.67 4.26 -8.59
CA MET A 35 -4.96 4.85 -7.28
C MET A 35 -6.34 5.50 -7.24
N ILE A 36 -6.73 6.24 -8.28
CA ILE A 36 -8.01 6.94 -8.35
C ILE A 36 -9.17 5.94 -8.40
N GLY A 37 -9.04 4.88 -9.21
CA GLY A 37 -10.06 3.83 -9.28
C GLY A 37 -10.21 3.09 -7.95
N TYR A 38 -9.10 2.85 -7.24
CA TYR A 38 -9.16 2.23 -5.92
C TYR A 38 -9.84 3.13 -4.89
N ILE A 39 -9.64 4.46 -4.93
CA ILE A 39 -10.39 5.43 -4.11
C ILE A 39 -11.88 5.36 -4.41
N ALA A 40 -12.27 5.25 -5.68
CA ALA A 40 -13.66 5.14 -6.09
C ALA A 40 -14.34 3.89 -5.51
N ILE A 41 -13.64 2.74 -5.51
CA ILE A 41 -14.13 1.50 -4.90
C ILE A 41 -14.28 1.66 -3.38
N GLN A 42 -13.34 2.34 -2.69
CA GLN A 42 -13.48 2.63 -1.25
C GLN A 42 -14.71 3.49 -0.96
N PHE A 43 -14.96 4.52 -1.77
CA PHE A 43 -16.16 5.35 -1.64
C PHE A 43 -17.43 4.55 -1.89
N LEU A 44 -17.47 3.70 -2.92
CA LEU A 44 -18.59 2.81 -3.18
C LEU A 44 -18.85 1.87 -1.99
N THR A 45 -17.81 1.25 -1.45
CA THR A 45 -17.91 0.30 -0.33
C THR A 45 -18.53 0.97 0.89
N LEU A 46 -18.02 2.13 1.27
CA LEU A 46 -18.53 2.88 2.42
C LEU A 46 -19.94 3.39 2.19
N ALA A 47 -20.23 3.92 0.99
CA ALA A 47 -21.55 4.40 0.64
C ALA A 47 -22.60 3.29 0.62
N THR A 48 -22.24 2.09 0.15
CA THR A 48 -23.14 0.92 0.17
C THR A 48 -23.49 0.53 1.60
N ALA A 49 -22.51 0.45 2.51
CA ALA A 49 -22.76 0.15 3.91
C ALA A 49 -23.68 1.19 4.57
N LEU A 50 -23.41 2.48 4.37
CA LEU A 50 -24.22 3.57 4.94
C LEU A 50 -25.62 3.67 4.30
N TYR A 51 -25.75 3.38 3.01
CA TYR A 51 -27.06 3.26 2.36
C TYR A 51 -27.94 2.20 3.02
N ARG A 52 -27.36 1.02 3.33
CA ARG A 52 -28.07 -0.07 4.00
C ARG A 52 -28.53 0.28 5.41
N ILE A 53 -27.80 1.15 6.11
CA ILE A 53 -28.09 1.53 7.50
C ILE A 53 -29.05 2.71 7.56
N PHE A 54 -28.80 3.75 6.76
CA PHE A 54 -29.51 5.03 6.87
C PHE A 54 -30.54 5.28 5.75
N GLY A 55 -30.54 4.45 4.68
CA GLY A 55 -31.43 4.65 3.52
C GLY A 55 -31.09 5.88 2.67
N ILE A 56 -29.93 6.53 2.90
CA ILE A 56 -29.53 7.71 2.12
C ILE A 56 -29.10 7.26 0.71
N PRO A 57 -29.54 7.95 -0.36
CA PRO A 57 -29.18 7.58 -1.73
C PRO A 57 -27.66 7.44 -1.90
N LEU A 58 -27.22 6.37 -2.58
CA LEU A 58 -25.80 5.97 -2.66
C LEU A 58 -24.89 7.13 -3.12
N MET A 59 -25.22 7.81 -4.21
CA MET A 59 -24.39 8.91 -4.71
C MET A 59 -24.37 10.13 -3.78
N MET A 60 -25.45 10.40 -3.07
CA MET A 60 -25.48 11.45 -2.04
C MET A 60 -24.53 11.09 -0.90
N THR A 61 -24.55 9.84 -0.47
CA THR A 61 -23.61 9.32 0.56
C THR A 61 -22.16 9.42 0.10
N VAL A 62 -21.85 9.06 -1.15
CA VAL A 62 -20.50 9.23 -1.73
C VAL A 62 -20.04 10.68 -1.66
N VAL A 63 -20.89 11.63 -2.04
CA VAL A 63 -20.55 13.06 -2.00
C VAL A 63 -20.32 13.54 -0.56
N ILE A 64 -21.16 13.14 0.37
CA ILE A 64 -21.00 13.48 1.81
C ILE A 64 -19.65 12.97 2.33
N ILE A 65 -19.28 11.71 2.03
CA ILE A 65 -18.00 11.11 2.42
C ILE A 65 -16.84 11.88 1.79
N ALA A 66 -16.91 12.17 0.50
CA ALA A 66 -15.86 12.91 -0.20
C ALA A 66 -15.65 14.32 0.38
N ILE A 67 -16.70 15.02 0.75
CA ILE A 67 -16.63 16.33 1.41
C ILE A 67 -16.04 16.19 2.81
N ALA A 68 -16.55 15.28 3.63
CA ALA A 68 -16.07 15.07 5.00
C ALA A 68 -14.57 14.74 5.04
N THR A 69 -14.12 13.81 4.19
CA THR A 69 -12.70 13.46 4.08
C THR A 69 -11.85 14.61 3.53
N THR A 70 -12.39 15.47 2.68
CA THR A 70 -11.68 16.64 2.17
C THR A 70 -11.41 17.66 3.27
N ILE A 71 -12.41 17.94 4.10
CA ILE A 71 -12.30 18.95 5.17
C ILE A 71 -11.14 18.62 6.11
N TYR A 72 -11.12 17.43 6.69
CA TYR A 72 -10.07 17.13 7.68
C TYR A 72 -8.68 16.92 7.05
N MET A 73 -8.60 16.36 5.82
CA MET A 73 -7.31 16.21 5.13
C MET A 73 -6.69 17.56 4.75
N HIS A 74 -7.51 18.56 4.41
CA HIS A 74 -7.01 19.87 4.04
C HIS A 74 -6.22 20.54 5.19
N PHE A 75 -6.66 20.33 6.43
CA PHE A 75 -6.02 20.90 7.61
C PHE A 75 -4.91 20.00 8.20
N GLY A 76 -5.03 18.69 8.08
CA GLY A 76 -4.17 17.74 8.80
C GLY A 76 -2.85 17.37 8.11
N GLY A 77 -2.79 17.39 6.78
CA GLY A 77 -1.61 16.97 6.02
C GLY A 77 -1.24 15.48 6.20
N GLN A 78 -0.09 15.07 5.69
CA GLN A 78 0.32 13.65 5.67
C GLN A 78 0.67 13.09 7.05
N THR A 79 1.23 13.89 7.94
CA THR A 79 1.59 13.45 9.29
C THR A 79 0.34 13.07 10.10
N SER A 80 -0.71 13.87 9.98
CA SER A 80 -2.00 13.60 10.62
C SER A 80 -2.60 12.28 10.13
N VAL A 81 -2.51 11.99 8.83
CA VAL A 81 -3.01 10.73 8.25
C VAL A 81 -2.30 9.52 8.84
N ILE A 82 -0.97 9.56 9.02
CA ILE A 82 -0.23 8.43 9.62
C ILE A 82 -0.70 8.13 11.04
N PHE A 83 -0.97 9.16 11.85
CA PHE A 83 -1.47 8.95 13.23
C PHE A 83 -2.91 8.47 13.26
N THR A 84 -3.78 9.05 12.44
CA THR A 84 -5.16 8.59 12.34
C THR A 84 -5.22 7.15 11.85
N ASP A 85 -4.40 6.77 10.86
CA ASP A 85 -4.30 5.40 10.34
C ASP A 85 -3.92 4.39 11.44
N LEU A 86 -2.98 4.76 12.31
CA LEU A 86 -2.58 3.89 13.42
C LEU A 86 -3.75 3.63 14.38
N ILE A 87 -4.44 4.68 14.81
CA ILE A 87 -5.60 4.58 15.71
C ILE A 87 -6.73 3.80 15.05
N GLN A 88 -7.04 4.12 13.79
CA GLN A 88 -8.08 3.47 13.01
C GLN A 88 -7.78 1.98 12.80
N GLY A 89 -6.51 1.61 12.59
CA GLY A 89 -6.09 0.23 12.49
C GLY A 89 -6.35 -0.57 13.77
N PHE A 90 -6.04 -0.01 14.94
CA PHE A 90 -6.36 -0.65 16.22
C PHE A 90 -7.87 -0.79 16.44
N ILE A 91 -8.64 0.25 16.13
CA ILE A 91 -10.10 0.22 16.24
C ILE A 91 -10.69 -0.86 15.33
N LEU A 92 -10.19 -0.99 14.11
CA LEU A 92 -10.64 -2.01 13.15
C LEU A 92 -10.37 -3.43 13.65
N ILE A 93 -9.15 -3.70 14.12
CA ILE A 93 -8.78 -5.01 14.64
C ILE A 93 -9.66 -5.35 15.84
N PHE A 94 -9.82 -4.42 16.77
CA PHE A 94 -10.67 -4.63 17.94
C PHE A 94 -12.15 -4.87 17.55
N ALA A 95 -12.71 -4.06 16.64
CA ALA A 95 -14.08 -4.21 16.18
C ALA A 95 -14.31 -5.56 15.47
N GLY A 96 -13.36 -6.01 14.65
CA GLY A 96 -13.46 -7.31 13.97
C GLY A 96 -13.35 -8.49 14.93
N LEU A 97 -12.47 -8.43 15.93
CA LEU A 97 -12.40 -9.45 16.99
C LEU A 97 -13.65 -9.44 17.87
N LEU A 98 -14.19 -8.26 18.16
CA LEU A 98 -15.45 -8.10 18.89
C LEU A 98 -16.62 -8.72 18.10
N LEU A 99 -16.70 -8.45 16.80
CA LEU A 99 -17.71 -9.06 15.93
C LEU A 99 -17.62 -10.59 15.96
N PHE A 100 -16.42 -11.14 15.85
CA PHE A 100 -16.20 -12.58 15.96
C PHE A 100 -16.67 -13.13 17.31
N TYR A 101 -16.28 -12.49 18.40
CA TYR A 101 -16.65 -12.88 19.75
C TYR A 101 -18.18 -12.86 19.95
N LEU A 102 -18.86 -11.80 19.51
CA LEU A 102 -20.31 -11.68 19.59
C LEU A 102 -21.03 -12.74 18.74
N GLY A 103 -20.51 -13.05 17.56
CA GLY A 103 -21.04 -14.12 16.71
C GLY A 103 -20.90 -15.50 17.36
N ILE A 104 -19.78 -15.77 18.00
CA ILE A 104 -19.58 -17.00 18.78
C ILE A 104 -20.50 -17.05 20.00
N GLN A 105 -20.69 -15.94 20.71
CA GLN A 105 -21.65 -15.87 21.80
C GLN A 105 -23.10 -16.09 21.35
N PHE A 106 -23.48 -15.53 20.22
CA PHE A 106 -24.82 -15.71 19.64
C PHE A 106 -25.13 -17.18 19.32
N LEU A 107 -24.14 -17.92 18.85
CA LEU A 107 -24.25 -19.35 18.52
C LEU A 107 -24.14 -20.24 19.76
N GLY A 108 -23.57 -19.76 20.85
CA GLY A 108 -23.33 -20.52 22.08
C GLY A 108 -24.54 -20.48 23.05
N VAL A 109 -24.82 -21.61 23.68
CA VAL A 109 -25.94 -21.67 24.65
C VAL A 109 -25.52 -21.21 26.04
N ASN A 110 -24.29 -21.47 26.52
CA ASN A 110 -23.86 -21.15 27.88
C ASN A 110 -22.40 -20.69 28.02
N THR A 111 -21.56 -20.94 27.05
CA THR A 111 -20.12 -20.58 27.09
C THR A 111 -19.58 -20.22 25.69
N PRO A 112 -18.56 -19.39 25.59
CA PRO A 112 -17.89 -19.11 24.30
C PRO A 112 -17.35 -20.38 23.65
N PHE A 113 -16.97 -21.39 24.42
CA PHE A 113 -16.47 -22.66 23.90
C PHE A 113 -17.56 -23.44 23.17
N SER A 114 -18.77 -23.50 23.72
CA SER A 114 -19.93 -24.12 23.05
C SER A 114 -20.31 -23.36 21.78
N GLY A 115 -20.15 -22.04 21.77
CA GLY A 115 -20.36 -21.21 20.58
C GLY A 115 -19.34 -21.47 19.48
N LEU A 116 -18.07 -21.65 19.82
CA LEU A 116 -17.03 -22.00 18.84
C LEU A 116 -17.28 -23.40 18.22
N GLN A 117 -17.72 -24.35 19.06
CA GLN A 117 -18.12 -25.67 18.58
C GLN A 117 -19.35 -25.58 17.67
N ALA A 118 -20.38 -24.84 18.06
CA ALA A 118 -21.56 -24.60 17.24
C ALA A 118 -21.23 -23.91 15.92
N PHE A 119 -20.37 -22.89 15.94
CA PHE A 119 -19.85 -22.24 14.75
C PHE A 119 -19.23 -23.24 13.77
N TRP A 120 -18.31 -24.07 14.28
CA TRP A 120 -17.62 -25.05 13.43
C TRP A 120 -18.57 -26.15 12.90
N MET A 121 -19.50 -26.61 13.72
CA MET A 121 -20.45 -27.66 13.32
C MET A 121 -21.48 -27.18 12.31
N ASN A 122 -21.86 -25.91 12.35
CA ASN A 122 -22.86 -25.34 11.43
C ASN A 122 -22.26 -24.82 10.10
N LEU A 123 -20.97 -24.99 9.88
CA LEU A 123 -20.35 -24.78 8.57
C LEU A 123 -20.31 -26.10 7.78
N SER A 124 -20.64 -26.04 6.50
CA SER A 124 -20.48 -27.19 5.60
C SER A 124 -18.98 -27.54 5.41
N PRO A 125 -18.63 -28.75 5.01
CA PRO A 125 -17.24 -29.13 4.73
C PRO A 125 -16.56 -28.16 3.75
N GLU A 126 -17.27 -27.68 2.74
CA GLU A 126 -16.77 -26.73 1.74
C GLU A 126 -16.47 -25.35 2.34
N GLN A 127 -17.28 -24.90 3.33
CA GLN A 127 -17.10 -23.63 4.02
C GLN A 127 -15.97 -23.67 5.07
N LYS A 128 -15.50 -24.85 5.47
CA LYS A 128 -14.39 -25.06 6.39
C LYS A 128 -13.04 -25.00 5.72
N LEU A 129 -12.99 -25.13 4.39
CA LEU A 129 -11.76 -25.05 3.64
C LEU A 129 -11.37 -23.58 3.45
N PRO A 130 -10.10 -23.23 3.71
CA PRO A 130 -9.61 -21.87 3.45
C PRO A 130 -9.55 -21.54 1.96
N LEU A 131 -9.65 -22.55 1.11
CA LEU A 131 -9.58 -22.45 -0.34
C LEU A 131 -10.83 -23.06 -0.96
N ALA A 132 -11.42 -22.35 -1.92
CA ALA A 132 -12.48 -22.90 -2.76
C ALA A 132 -12.00 -24.14 -3.50
N HIS A 133 -12.92 -24.99 -3.94
CA HIS A 133 -12.58 -26.09 -4.85
C HIS A 133 -11.86 -25.53 -6.08
N PHE A 134 -10.93 -26.32 -6.64
CA PHE A 134 -9.98 -25.85 -7.64
C PHE A 134 -10.66 -25.14 -8.82
N ASN A 135 -11.82 -25.60 -9.29
CA ASN A 135 -12.58 -25.01 -10.39
C ASN A 135 -14.07 -24.81 -10.06
N LYS A 136 -14.45 -24.79 -8.79
CA LYS A 136 -15.86 -24.64 -8.38
C LYS A 136 -15.98 -23.73 -7.16
N PRO A 137 -17.03 -22.89 -7.05
CA PRO A 137 -17.94 -22.55 -8.15
C PRO A 137 -17.22 -21.77 -9.25
N PRO A 138 -17.72 -21.74 -10.49
CA PRO A 138 -17.09 -21.00 -11.59
C PRO A 138 -16.85 -19.52 -11.26
N ASP A 139 -17.73 -18.96 -10.46
CA ASP A 139 -17.70 -17.54 -10.07
C ASP A 139 -16.70 -17.21 -8.96
N PHE A 140 -16.18 -18.23 -8.26
CA PHE A 140 -15.28 -18.07 -7.13
C PHE A 140 -14.34 -19.27 -7.01
N ASN A 141 -13.45 -19.45 -7.97
CA ASN A 141 -12.56 -20.58 -8.03
C ASN A 141 -11.15 -20.25 -7.49
N PHE A 142 -10.47 -21.26 -6.95
CA PHE A 142 -9.15 -21.09 -6.36
C PHE A 142 -8.10 -20.54 -7.34
N VAL A 143 -8.09 -21.01 -8.58
CA VAL A 143 -7.08 -20.59 -9.57
C VAL A 143 -7.25 -19.10 -9.89
N GLY A 144 -8.48 -18.65 -10.10
CA GLY A 144 -8.78 -17.27 -10.35
C GLY A 144 -8.41 -16.38 -9.16
N ILE A 145 -8.82 -16.77 -7.95
CA ILE A 145 -8.50 -16.05 -6.72
C ILE A 145 -6.99 -15.96 -6.50
N PHE A 146 -6.25 -17.05 -6.72
CA PHE A 146 -4.80 -17.05 -6.58
C PHE A 146 -4.14 -16.03 -7.50
N TRP A 147 -4.50 -15.98 -8.77
CA TRP A 147 -3.90 -15.05 -9.72
C TRP A 147 -4.39 -13.62 -9.56
N GLN A 148 -5.67 -13.42 -9.26
CA GLN A 148 -6.27 -12.12 -9.10
C GLN A 148 -5.90 -11.48 -7.75
N ASP A 149 -6.16 -12.16 -6.64
CA ASP A 149 -5.99 -11.59 -5.31
C ASP A 149 -4.60 -11.88 -4.74
N GLY A 150 -4.07 -13.10 -4.94
CA GLY A 150 -2.74 -13.45 -4.45
C GLY A 150 -1.64 -12.72 -5.23
N ILE A 151 -1.64 -12.81 -6.55
CA ILE A 151 -0.56 -12.26 -7.37
C ILE A 151 -0.84 -10.80 -7.78
N ALA A 152 -1.92 -10.53 -8.51
CA ALA A 152 -2.19 -9.18 -9.00
C ALA A 152 -2.61 -8.24 -7.87
N GLY A 153 -3.53 -8.65 -7.02
CA GLY A 153 -4.03 -7.86 -5.90
C GLY A 153 -3.00 -7.67 -4.79
N SER A 154 -2.43 -8.74 -4.24
CA SER A 154 -1.56 -8.64 -3.05
C SER A 154 -0.11 -8.34 -3.40
N VAL A 155 0.53 -9.17 -4.24
CA VAL A 155 1.95 -8.95 -4.62
C VAL A 155 2.07 -7.67 -5.45
N GLY A 156 1.21 -7.49 -6.46
CA GLY A 156 1.19 -6.28 -7.27
C GLY A 156 0.94 -5.02 -6.45
N PHE A 157 -0.05 -5.06 -5.56
CA PHE A 157 -0.37 -3.94 -4.67
C PHE A 157 0.82 -3.53 -3.77
N LEU A 158 1.54 -4.50 -3.19
CA LEU A 158 2.73 -4.21 -2.37
C LEU A 158 3.82 -3.48 -3.14
N PHE A 159 3.99 -3.80 -4.43
CA PHE A 159 4.97 -3.14 -5.30
C PHE A 159 4.51 -1.78 -5.84
N LEU A 160 3.21 -1.52 -5.89
CA LEU A 160 2.63 -0.36 -6.56
C LEU A 160 2.00 0.65 -5.61
N ASN A 161 1.79 0.28 -4.35
CA ASN A 161 1.23 1.21 -3.39
C ASN A 161 2.26 2.22 -2.93
N GLN A 162 2.19 3.41 -3.51
CA GLN A 162 3.08 4.54 -3.18
C GLN A 162 3.04 4.88 -1.68
N GLY A 163 1.87 4.76 -1.03
CA GLY A 163 1.73 5.00 0.41
C GLY A 163 2.57 4.04 1.25
N LEU A 164 2.62 2.75 0.89
CA LEU A 164 3.47 1.76 1.53
C LEU A 164 4.96 2.04 1.27
N ILE A 165 5.32 2.39 0.05
CA ILE A 165 6.71 2.71 -0.30
C ILE A 165 7.21 3.91 0.50
N MET A 166 6.41 4.96 0.66
CA MET A 166 6.76 6.10 1.51
C MET A 166 6.96 5.71 2.98
N ARG A 167 6.16 4.78 3.50
CA ARG A 167 6.33 4.25 4.86
C ARG A 167 7.63 3.44 5.00
N PHE A 168 7.99 2.64 4.00
CA PHE A 168 9.29 1.94 4.00
C PHE A 168 10.48 2.89 3.90
N MET A 169 10.36 3.98 3.16
CA MET A 169 11.40 5.01 3.11
C MET A 169 11.53 5.81 4.40
N ALA A 170 10.44 5.95 5.15
CA ALA A 170 10.43 6.58 6.48
C ALA A 170 10.97 5.66 7.58
N ALA A 171 11.23 4.38 7.31
CA ALA A 171 11.84 3.46 8.26
C ALA A 171 13.25 3.92 8.62
N ARG A 172 13.66 3.66 9.87
CA ARG A 172 14.96 4.03 10.41
C ARG A 172 16.13 3.35 9.69
N SER A 173 15.93 2.09 9.28
CA SER A 173 16.93 1.31 8.55
C SER A 173 16.28 0.32 7.59
N VAL A 174 17.07 -0.20 6.63
CA VAL A 174 16.61 -1.30 5.75
C VAL A 174 16.21 -2.53 6.56
N ASN A 175 16.95 -2.81 7.65
CA ASN A 175 16.67 -3.95 8.50
C ASN A 175 15.35 -3.80 9.26
N ASP A 176 15.04 -2.60 9.77
CA ASP A 176 13.75 -2.33 10.42
C ASP A 176 12.59 -2.41 9.40
N GLY A 177 12.81 -1.94 8.18
CA GLY A 177 11.87 -2.14 7.08
C GLY A 177 11.61 -3.62 6.77
N ARG A 178 12.64 -4.46 6.74
CA ARG A 178 12.50 -5.92 6.57
C ARG A 178 11.75 -6.58 7.72
N LYS A 179 12.05 -6.20 8.97
CA LYS A 179 11.32 -6.69 10.16
C LYS A 179 9.85 -6.30 10.11
N ALA A 180 9.55 -5.05 9.72
CA ALA A 180 8.18 -4.58 9.55
C ALA A 180 7.41 -5.37 8.49
N VAL A 181 8.05 -5.68 7.35
CA VAL A 181 7.43 -6.53 6.30
C VAL A 181 7.19 -7.94 6.82
N ALA A 182 8.17 -8.55 7.49
CA ALA A 182 8.04 -9.90 8.05
C ALA A 182 6.92 -9.95 9.11
N PHE A 183 6.87 -8.97 10.01
CA PHE A 183 5.81 -8.87 11.02
C PHE A 183 4.42 -8.68 10.38
N ASN A 184 4.33 -7.81 9.37
CA ASN A 184 3.09 -7.62 8.62
C ASN A 184 2.63 -8.92 7.96
N ALA A 185 3.52 -9.63 7.26
CA ALA A 185 3.18 -10.85 6.54
C ALA A 185 2.80 -12.02 7.46
N LEU A 186 3.53 -12.18 8.59
CA LEU A 186 3.37 -13.34 9.46
C LEU A 186 2.33 -13.14 10.57
N VAL A 187 2.06 -11.90 10.96
CA VAL A 187 1.18 -11.59 12.10
C VAL A 187 -0.03 -10.77 11.66
N ILE A 188 0.20 -9.61 11.04
CA ILE A 188 -0.90 -8.67 10.76
C ILE A 188 -1.81 -9.19 9.65
N LEU A 189 -1.27 -9.74 8.54
CA LEU A 189 -2.10 -10.26 7.45
C LEU A 189 -3.00 -11.42 7.88
N PRO A 190 -2.54 -12.46 8.62
CA PRO A 190 -3.43 -13.51 9.14
C PRO A 190 -4.52 -12.96 10.08
N ILE A 191 -4.17 -12.06 11.00
CA ILE A 191 -5.14 -11.43 11.89
C ILE A 191 -6.15 -10.61 11.08
N SER A 192 -5.71 -9.82 10.13
CA SER A 192 -6.58 -9.02 9.26
C SER A 192 -7.52 -9.89 8.43
N ALA A 193 -7.03 -11.02 7.92
CA ALA A 193 -7.87 -11.97 7.18
C ALA A 193 -9.02 -12.50 8.06
N ILE A 194 -8.73 -12.88 9.31
CA ILE A 194 -9.76 -13.33 10.26
C ILE A 194 -10.73 -12.17 10.55
N VAL A 195 -10.22 -10.99 10.86
CA VAL A 195 -11.01 -9.81 11.24
C VAL A 195 -11.97 -9.39 10.12
N VAL A 196 -11.52 -9.42 8.86
CA VAL A 196 -12.33 -8.98 7.71
C VAL A 196 -13.32 -10.05 7.26
N SER A 197 -12.91 -11.33 7.29
CA SER A 197 -13.72 -12.44 6.72
C SER A 197 -14.76 -12.99 7.69
N ASN A 198 -14.65 -12.72 8.99
CA ASN A 198 -15.43 -13.41 10.01
C ASN A 198 -16.95 -13.16 9.90
N ALA A 199 -17.38 -12.00 9.45
CA ALA A 199 -18.80 -11.68 9.29
C ALA A 199 -19.51 -12.65 8.32
N GLY A 200 -18.85 -13.00 7.21
CA GLY A 200 -19.37 -13.97 6.25
C GLY A 200 -19.49 -15.37 6.84
N TRP A 201 -18.45 -15.83 7.54
CA TRP A 201 -18.46 -17.15 8.19
C TRP A 201 -19.49 -17.24 9.33
N ILE A 202 -19.54 -16.23 10.19
CA ILE A 202 -20.53 -16.16 11.28
C ILE A 202 -21.94 -16.10 10.69
N GLY A 203 -22.17 -15.26 9.68
CA GLY A 203 -23.47 -15.16 9.03
C GLY A 203 -23.94 -16.50 8.45
N ARG A 204 -23.04 -17.25 7.82
CA ARG A 204 -23.36 -18.57 7.30
C ARG A 204 -23.67 -19.57 8.43
N ALA A 205 -22.86 -19.55 9.47
CA ALA A 205 -23.11 -20.44 10.62
C ALA A 205 -24.45 -20.10 11.33
N ILE A 206 -24.80 -18.82 11.48
CA ILE A 206 -26.08 -18.37 12.03
C ILE A 206 -27.25 -18.80 11.14
N ALA A 207 -27.15 -18.58 9.82
CA ALA A 207 -28.21 -18.97 8.89
C ALA A 207 -28.49 -20.48 8.92
N ASN A 208 -27.45 -21.31 9.10
CA ASN A 208 -27.59 -22.76 9.21
C ASN A 208 -28.09 -23.19 10.62
N ALA A 209 -27.63 -22.55 11.68
CA ALA A 209 -27.99 -22.90 13.06
C ALA A 209 -29.41 -22.44 13.45
N VAL A 210 -29.80 -21.23 12.98
CA VAL A 210 -31.09 -20.60 13.33
C VAL A 210 -31.77 -20.12 12.06
N PRO A 211 -32.45 -21.01 11.31
CA PRO A 211 -33.14 -20.64 10.07
C PRO A 211 -34.13 -19.50 10.26
N GLY A 212 -34.17 -18.56 9.34
CA GLY A 212 -35.04 -17.38 9.37
C GLY A 212 -34.45 -16.15 10.08
N THR A 213 -33.29 -16.27 10.73
CA THR A 213 -32.60 -15.10 11.33
C THR A 213 -31.97 -14.19 10.29
N LEU A 214 -31.44 -14.77 9.24
CA LEU A 214 -30.86 -14.05 8.09
C LEU A 214 -31.57 -14.49 6.81
N PRO A 215 -31.82 -13.56 5.84
CA PRO A 215 -32.39 -13.92 4.55
C PRO A 215 -31.51 -14.95 3.80
N VAL A 216 -32.14 -15.95 3.19
CA VAL A 216 -31.41 -17.03 2.47
C VAL A 216 -30.68 -16.50 1.23
N ASP A 217 -31.31 -15.56 0.51
CA ASP A 217 -30.81 -14.98 -0.74
C ASP A 217 -30.18 -13.58 -0.54
N MET A 218 -29.49 -13.41 0.58
CA MET A 218 -28.85 -12.13 0.91
C MET A 218 -27.69 -11.83 -0.06
N ALA A 219 -27.67 -10.63 -0.60
CA ALA A 219 -26.54 -10.18 -1.43
C ALA A 219 -25.25 -10.11 -0.58
N SER A 220 -24.12 -10.48 -1.19
CA SER A 220 -22.81 -10.54 -0.52
C SER A 220 -22.42 -9.22 0.16
N ASN A 221 -22.77 -8.09 -0.45
CA ASN A 221 -22.48 -6.75 0.07
C ASN A 221 -23.27 -6.40 1.35
N ASP A 222 -24.33 -7.12 1.64
CA ASP A 222 -25.25 -6.83 2.77
C ASP A 222 -24.91 -7.64 4.03
N VAL A 223 -24.16 -8.73 3.87
CA VAL A 223 -23.88 -9.70 4.93
C VAL A 223 -23.26 -9.04 6.17
N PHE A 224 -22.28 -8.18 5.98
CA PHE A 224 -21.59 -7.53 7.10
C PHE A 224 -22.56 -6.71 7.98
N VAL A 225 -23.38 -5.87 7.36
CA VAL A 225 -24.35 -5.01 8.08
C VAL A 225 -25.43 -5.85 8.74
N ALA A 226 -25.98 -6.84 8.03
CA ALA A 226 -27.05 -7.69 8.55
C ALA A 226 -26.59 -8.56 9.73
N VAL A 227 -25.43 -9.21 9.60
CA VAL A 227 -24.86 -10.01 10.68
C VAL A 227 -24.57 -9.15 11.90
N THR A 228 -23.92 -8.00 11.71
CA THR A 228 -23.61 -7.08 12.79
C THR A 228 -24.86 -6.62 13.52
N ASN A 229 -25.93 -6.31 12.78
CA ASN A 229 -27.21 -5.90 13.37
C ASN A 229 -27.88 -7.01 14.22
N VAL A 230 -27.78 -8.26 13.77
CA VAL A 230 -28.36 -9.42 14.47
C VAL A 230 -27.64 -9.73 15.77
N ILE A 231 -26.30 -9.64 15.80
CA ILE A 231 -25.48 -10.12 16.94
C ILE A 231 -25.11 -9.04 17.93
N SER A 232 -25.36 -7.75 17.64
CA SER A 232 -24.88 -6.66 18.50
C SER A 232 -26.02 -5.78 19.04
N SER A 233 -25.79 -5.21 20.22
CA SER A 233 -26.66 -4.15 20.75
C SER A 233 -26.46 -2.84 19.98
N PRO A 234 -27.43 -1.90 20.02
CA PRO A 234 -27.36 -0.66 19.22
C PRO A 234 -26.05 0.13 19.37
N GLY A 235 -25.51 0.26 20.59
CA GLY A 235 -24.23 0.97 20.80
C GLY A 235 -23.03 0.23 20.24
N VAL A 236 -23.00 -1.09 20.36
CA VAL A 236 -21.94 -1.95 19.79
C VAL A 236 -22.04 -1.98 18.27
N PHE A 237 -23.25 -2.04 17.72
CA PHE A 237 -23.49 -1.90 16.28
C PHE A 237 -22.88 -0.61 15.75
N GLY A 238 -23.22 0.52 16.38
CA GLY A 238 -22.67 1.83 16.00
C GLY A 238 -21.15 1.88 16.05
N PHE A 239 -20.53 1.28 17.06
CA PHE A 239 -19.06 1.19 17.18
C PHE A 239 -18.42 0.38 16.02
N ILE A 240 -18.98 -0.79 15.70
CA ILE A 240 -18.46 -1.63 14.60
C ILE A 240 -18.59 -0.92 13.24
N ILE A 241 -19.72 -0.24 13.00
CA ILE A 241 -19.90 0.54 11.78
C ILE A 241 -18.96 1.75 11.72
N ALA A 242 -18.75 2.44 12.84
CA ALA A 242 -17.77 3.52 12.91
C ALA A 242 -16.33 3.01 12.62
N ALA A 243 -15.98 1.81 13.08
CA ALA A 243 -14.70 1.18 12.76
C ALA A 243 -14.56 0.85 11.27
N LEU A 244 -15.63 0.37 10.62
CA LEU A 244 -15.67 0.16 9.17
C LEU A 244 -15.48 1.47 8.41
N CYS A 245 -16.20 2.52 8.81
CA CYS A 245 -16.05 3.85 8.22
C CYS A 245 -14.60 4.36 8.35
N ALA A 246 -14.03 4.24 9.54
CA ALA A 246 -12.65 4.65 9.82
C ALA A 246 -11.64 3.92 8.93
N ALA A 247 -11.78 2.61 8.74
CA ALA A 247 -10.90 1.79 7.91
C ALA A 247 -10.93 2.20 6.43
N LEU A 248 -12.13 2.41 5.88
CA LEU A 248 -12.32 2.79 4.47
C LEU A 248 -11.85 4.22 4.20
N MET A 249 -12.08 5.14 5.15
CA MET A 249 -11.58 6.52 5.09
C MET A 249 -10.05 6.56 5.13
N SER A 250 -9.41 5.82 6.03
CA SER A 250 -7.95 5.71 6.14
C SER A 250 -7.31 5.30 4.81
N THR A 251 -7.85 4.26 4.17
CA THR A 251 -7.33 3.79 2.88
C THR A 251 -7.48 4.85 1.79
N SER A 252 -8.65 5.48 1.68
CA SER A 252 -8.88 6.52 0.67
C SER A 252 -7.96 7.73 0.86
N ASP A 253 -7.73 8.16 2.09
CA ASP A 253 -6.89 9.30 2.41
C ASP A 253 -5.42 9.06 2.08
N THR A 254 -4.90 7.88 2.43
CA THR A 254 -3.55 7.47 2.06
C THR A 254 -3.35 7.51 0.54
N LEU A 255 -4.33 7.00 -0.23
CA LEU A 255 -4.27 6.98 -1.70
C LEU A 255 -4.40 8.38 -2.32
N VAL A 256 -5.26 9.23 -1.76
CA VAL A 256 -5.39 10.63 -2.21
C VAL A 256 -4.09 11.40 -2.00
N ASN A 257 -3.48 11.28 -0.81
CA ASN A 257 -2.20 11.93 -0.52
C ASN A 257 -1.08 11.42 -1.43
N ALA A 258 -1.00 10.10 -1.63
CA ALA A 258 -0.01 9.49 -2.50
C ALA A 258 -0.21 9.89 -3.97
N SER A 259 -1.45 9.96 -4.47
CA SER A 259 -1.78 10.45 -5.82
C SER A 259 -1.35 11.90 -6.00
N SER A 260 -1.64 12.75 -5.01
CA SER A 260 -1.21 14.15 -5.03
C SER A 260 0.30 14.30 -5.04
N ALA A 261 1.02 13.50 -4.24
CA ALA A 261 2.47 13.49 -4.22
C ALA A 261 3.06 13.07 -5.58
N ILE A 262 2.49 12.06 -6.24
CA ILE A 262 2.87 11.64 -7.60
C ILE A 262 2.63 12.78 -8.59
N ILE A 263 1.45 13.40 -8.60
CA ILE A 263 1.14 14.50 -9.54
C ILE A 263 2.10 15.68 -9.34
N VAL A 264 2.42 16.04 -8.08
CA VAL A 264 3.39 17.09 -7.78
C VAL A 264 4.79 16.71 -8.26
N ASN A 265 5.28 15.50 -7.92
CA ASN A 265 6.65 15.12 -8.17
C ASN A 265 6.90 14.69 -9.63
N ASP A 266 5.94 14.01 -10.25
CA ASP A 266 6.13 13.36 -11.55
C ASP A 266 5.50 14.13 -12.72
N ILE A 267 4.60 15.10 -12.45
CA ILE A 267 3.98 15.94 -13.48
C ILE A 267 4.33 17.40 -13.24
N TYR A 268 3.95 17.98 -12.09
CA TYR A 268 4.07 19.41 -11.86
C TYR A 268 5.51 19.91 -11.84
N LYS A 269 6.40 19.27 -11.07
CA LYS A 269 7.82 19.67 -10.97
C LYS A 269 8.57 19.53 -12.29
N PRO A 270 8.49 18.39 -13.01
CA PRO A 270 9.20 18.25 -14.29
C PRO A 270 8.71 19.22 -15.38
N LEU A 271 7.42 19.55 -15.39
CA LEU A 271 6.85 20.49 -16.37
C LEU A 271 7.04 21.95 -15.97
N SER A 272 7.36 22.24 -14.72
CA SER A 272 7.58 23.61 -14.25
C SER A 272 8.97 24.09 -14.63
N LYS A 273 9.05 25.17 -15.40
CA LYS A 273 10.32 25.82 -15.79
C LYS A 273 10.99 26.59 -14.65
N LYS A 274 10.29 26.84 -13.54
CA LYS A 274 10.78 27.57 -12.36
C LYS A 274 10.85 26.66 -11.15
N LYS A 275 11.91 26.83 -10.32
CA LYS A 275 11.91 26.26 -8.96
C LYS A 275 10.75 26.89 -8.17
N ARG A 276 9.80 26.07 -7.76
CA ARG A 276 8.65 26.48 -6.97
C ARG A 276 8.98 26.35 -5.47
N SER A 277 8.45 27.28 -4.68
CA SER A 277 8.60 27.22 -3.22
C SER A 277 7.81 26.03 -2.65
N ASP A 278 8.18 25.55 -1.47
CA ASP A 278 7.48 24.44 -0.82
C ASP A 278 6.02 24.81 -0.49
N LYS A 279 5.74 26.09 -0.23
CA LYS A 279 4.38 26.58 -0.03
C LYS A 279 3.53 26.44 -1.29
N GLU A 280 4.05 26.83 -2.46
CA GLU A 280 3.35 26.67 -3.75
C GLU A 280 3.12 25.19 -4.09
N GLN A 281 4.09 24.33 -3.79
CA GLN A 281 3.95 22.88 -3.99
C GLN A 281 2.87 22.27 -3.09
N LEU A 282 2.81 22.71 -1.82
CA LEU A 282 1.81 22.26 -0.87
C LEU A 282 0.40 22.72 -1.27
N GLU A 283 0.27 23.96 -1.72
CA GLU A 283 -1.01 24.51 -2.19
C GLU A 283 -1.49 23.74 -3.45
N PHE A 284 -0.60 23.50 -4.40
CA PHE A 284 -0.91 22.70 -5.57
C PHE A 284 -1.31 21.26 -5.20
N ALA A 285 -0.63 20.64 -4.23
CA ALA A 285 -1.00 19.31 -3.73
C ALA A 285 -2.42 19.28 -3.12
N ARG A 286 -2.83 20.33 -2.40
CA ARG A 286 -4.18 20.46 -1.84
C ARG A 286 -5.26 20.51 -2.94
N TRP A 287 -5.06 21.31 -3.97
CA TRP A 287 -5.96 21.38 -5.10
C TRP A 287 -6.00 20.07 -5.89
N THR A 288 -4.86 19.43 -6.04
CA THR A 288 -4.74 18.12 -6.69
C THR A 288 -5.50 17.04 -5.92
N SER A 289 -5.42 17.05 -4.58
CA SER A 289 -6.18 16.13 -3.73
C SER A 289 -7.68 16.24 -3.95
N LEU A 290 -8.19 17.48 -4.11
CA LEU A 290 -9.59 17.72 -4.41
C LEU A 290 -9.96 17.18 -5.81
N GLY A 291 -9.11 17.45 -6.82
CA GLY A 291 -9.32 16.94 -8.19
C GLY A 291 -9.33 15.40 -8.25
N VAL A 292 -8.41 14.74 -7.56
CA VAL A 292 -8.34 13.27 -7.44
C VAL A 292 -9.65 12.71 -6.85
N LYS A 293 -10.15 13.30 -5.77
CA LYS A 293 -11.41 12.88 -5.15
C LYS A 293 -12.60 13.11 -6.07
N ALA A 294 -12.66 14.25 -6.78
CA ALA A 294 -13.73 14.53 -7.72
C ALA A 294 -13.78 13.49 -8.85
N ILE A 295 -12.61 13.12 -9.42
CA ILE A 295 -12.54 12.06 -10.43
C ILE A 295 -12.98 10.72 -9.84
N ALA A 296 -12.55 10.38 -8.63
CA ALA A 296 -12.95 9.15 -7.97
C ALA A 296 -14.49 9.09 -7.77
N VAL A 297 -15.13 10.18 -7.35
CA VAL A 297 -16.59 10.26 -7.23
C VAL A 297 -17.29 10.00 -8.57
N ILE A 298 -16.75 10.57 -9.67
CA ILE A 298 -17.30 10.36 -11.03
C ILE A 298 -17.17 8.88 -11.46
N MET A 299 -16.14 8.17 -11.00
CA MET A 299 -15.93 6.74 -11.34
C MET A 299 -16.84 5.79 -10.54
N VAL A 300 -17.44 6.21 -9.43
CA VAL A 300 -18.29 5.33 -8.59
C VAL A 300 -19.44 4.68 -9.36
N PRO A 301 -20.21 5.36 -10.20
CA PRO A 301 -21.30 4.74 -10.97
C PRO A 301 -20.84 3.58 -11.83
N PHE A 302 -19.65 3.66 -12.43
CA PHE A 302 -19.07 2.55 -13.20
C PHE A 302 -18.84 1.31 -12.31
N PHE A 303 -18.22 1.47 -11.15
CA PHE A 303 -17.99 0.35 -10.25
C PHE A 303 -19.27 -0.20 -9.61
N ASN A 304 -20.31 0.59 -9.53
CA ASN A 304 -21.63 0.16 -9.05
C ASN A 304 -22.40 -0.72 -10.05
N THR A 305 -21.89 -0.90 -11.28
CA THR A 305 -22.52 -1.81 -12.27
C THR A 305 -22.15 -3.28 -12.06
N PHE A 306 -21.15 -3.57 -11.22
CA PHE A 306 -20.74 -4.95 -10.91
C PHE A 306 -21.71 -5.58 -9.88
N ASP A 307 -21.83 -6.91 -9.89
CA ASP A 307 -22.72 -7.64 -9.00
C ASP A 307 -22.29 -7.55 -7.53
N SER A 308 -21.00 -7.42 -7.30
CA SER A 308 -20.45 -7.23 -5.97
C SER A 308 -19.25 -6.27 -5.98
N ILE A 309 -19.03 -5.63 -4.83
CA ILE A 309 -17.83 -4.79 -4.61
C ILE A 309 -16.56 -5.62 -4.75
N TYR A 310 -16.60 -6.88 -4.32
CA TYR A 310 -15.47 -7.81 -4.46
C TYR A 310 -15.11 -8.07 -5.93
N GLU A 311 -16.11 -8.30 -6.78
CA GLU A 311 -15.93 -8.49 -8.22
C GLU A 311 -15.37 -7.22 -8.88
N ALA A 312 -15.93 -6.05 -8.55
CA ALA A 312 -15.43 -4.76 -9.03
C ALA A 312 -13.96 -4.55 -8.69
N ASN A 313 -13.60 -4.82 -7.43
CA ASN A 313 -12.22 -4.71 -6.94
C ASN A 313 -11.28 -5.69 -7.66
N GLY A 314 -11.70 -6.93 -7.81
CA GLY A 314 -10.94 -7.97 -8.48
C GLY A 314 -10.71 -7.70 -9.97
N TRP A 315 -11.75 -7.30 -10.69
CA TRP A 315 -11.64 -6.87 -12.08
C TRP A 315 -10.66 -5.70 -12.22
N PHE A 316 -10.76 -4.73 -11.34
CA PHE A 316 -9.90 -3.56 -11.33
C PHE A 316 -8.43 -3.92 -11.11
N HIS A 317 -8.14 -4.72 -10.09
CA HIS A 317 -6.78 -5.20 -9.82
C HIS A 317 -6.23 -6.06 -10.96
N SER A 318 -7.02 -6.97 -11.50
CA SER A 318 -6.59 -7.84 -12.61
C SER A 318 -6.28 -7.05 -13.89
N THR A 319 -6.88 -5.88 -14.05
CA THR A 319 -6.72 -5.04 -15.25
C THR A 319 -5.56 -4.05 -15.11
N PHE A 320 -5.47 -3.32 -14.01
CA PHE A 320 -4.54 -2.19 -13.92
C PHE A 320 -3.20 -2.51 -13.23
N THR A 321 -3.14 -3.60 -12.44
CA THR A 321 -1.93 -3.98 -11.72
C THR A 321 -0.88 -4.68 -12.61
N PRO A 322 -1.22 -5.61 -13.53
CA PRO A 322 -0.24 -6.43 -14.23
C PRO A 322 0.84 -5.65 -14.99
N PRO A 323 0.55 -4.61 -15.79
CA PRO A 323 1.60 -3.92 -16.54
C PRO A 323 2.65 -3.30 -15.63
N LEU A 324 2.21 -2.66 -14.54
CA LEU A 324 3.09 -2.01 -13.58
C LEU A 324 3.87 -3.04 -12.75
N ALA A 325 3.20 -4.08 -12.25
CA ALA A 325 3.84 -5.14 -11.45
C ALA A 325 4.90 -5.88 -12.26
N VAL A 326 4.57 -6.30 -13.49
CA VAL A 326 5.51 -6.92 -14.43
C VAL A 326 6.68 -5.99 -14.72
N GLY A 327 6.40 -4.70 -14.97
CA GLY A 327 7.41 -3.69 -15.24
C GLY A 327 8.42 -3.54 -14.09
N VAL A 328 7.94 -3.42 -12.85
CA VAL A 328 8.80 -3.33 -11.65
C VAL A 328 9.56 -4.63 -11.45
N PHE A 329 8.86 -5.78 -11.54
CA PHE A 329 9.46 -7.09 -11.30
C PHE A 329 10.57 -7.39 -12.30
N LEU A 330 10.29 -7.32 -13.61
CA LEU A 330 11.31 -7.52 -14.64
C LEU A 330 12.41 -6.46 -14.57
N GLY A 331 12.08 -5.22 -14.24
CA GLY A 331 13.05 -4.13 -14.07
C GLY A 331 14.07 -4.41 -12.97
N ILE A 332 13.65 -4.99 -11.84
CA ILE A 332 14.52 -5.31 -10.70
C ILE A 332 15.26 -6.63 -10.90
N PHE A 333 14.57 -7.68 -11.37
CA PHE A 333 15.09 -9.04 -11.36
C PHE A 333 15.72 -9.48 -12.68
N TRP A 334 15.54 -8.72 -13.78
CA TRP A 334 16.08 -9.10 -15.08
C TRP A 334 16.86 -7.97 -15.75
N LYS A 335 18.21 -8.07 -15.75
CA LYS A 335 19.11 -7.05 -16.33
C LYS A 335 18.83 -6.76 -17.80
N ARG A 336 18.43 -7.80 -18.56
CA ARG A 336 18.19 -7.71 -20.00
C ARG A 336 16.91 -6.94 -20.37
N PHE A 337 16.04 -6.63 -19.39
CA PHE A 337 14.81 -5.87 -19.62
C PHE A 337 15.13 -4.45 -20.07
N THR A 338 14.66 -4.08 -21.27
CA THR A 338 15.05 -2.84 -21.97
C THR A 338 14.00 -1.74 -21.85
N THR A 339 14.40 -0.51 -22.19
CA THR A 339 13.47 0.63 -22.29
C THR A 339 12.36 0.37 -23.32
N ALA A 340 12.66 -0.24 -24.46
CA ALA A 340 11.63 -0.62 -25.43
C ALA A 340 10.69 -1.71 -24.84
N GLY A 341 11.25 -2.66 -24.09
CA GLY A 341 10.48 -3.72 -23.43
C GLY A 341 9.46 -3.19 -22.44
N ILE A 342 9.83 -2.25 -21.57
CA ILE A 342 8.87 -1.67 -20.62
C ILE A 342 7.78 -0.83 -21.31
N ILE A 343 8.11 -0.07 -22.34
CA ILE A 343 7.11 0.67 -23.12
C ILE A 343 6.15 -0.31 -23.81
N ALA A 344 6.68 -1.40 -24.37
CA ALA A 344 5.86 -2.44 -24.96
C ALA A 344 4.98 -3.15 -23.93
N THR A 345 5.47 -3.39 -22.71
CA THR A 345 4.67 -3.91 -21.60
C THR A 345 3.49 -2.97 -21.26
N PHE A 346 3.74 -1.68 -21.17
CA PHE A 346 2.69 -0.70 -20.83
C PHE A 346 1.69 -0.51 -21.97
N VAL A 347 2.14 -0.34 -23.19
CA VAL A 347 1.24 -0.03 -24.32
C VAL A 347 0.72 -1.31 -24.99
N GLY A 348 1.62 -2.21 -25.35
CA GLY A 348 1.24 -3.47 -26.02
C GLY A 348 0.54 -4.44 -25.09
N GLY A 349 1.00 -4.54 -23.82
CA GLY A 349 0.32 -5.33 -22.80
C GLY A 349 -1.09 -4.81 -22.53
N ALA A 350 -1.25 -3.49 -22.34
CA ALA A 350 -2.57 -2.88 -22.14
C ALA A 350 -3.49 -3.11 -23.34
N PHE A 351 -2.97 -3.01 -24.57
CA PHE A 351 -3.74 -3.28 -25.78
C PHE A 351 -4.23 -4.73 -25.82
N LEU A 352 -3.37 -5.71 -25.55
CA LEU A 352 -3.75 -7.12 -25.51
C LEU A 352 -4.74 -7.44 -24.38
N MET A 353 -4.61 -6.78 -23.22
CA MET A 353 -5.58 -6.90 -22.14
C MET A 353 -6.96 -6.42 -22.56
N VAL A 354 -7.05 -5.27 -23.24
CA VAL A 354 -8.30 -4.74 -23.79
C VAL A 354 -8.86 -5.69 -24.84
N LEU A 355 -8.03 -6.23 -25.73
CA LEU A 355 -8.46 -7.25 -26.71
C LEU A 355 -9.05 -8.49 -26.03
N GLY A 356 -8.49 -8.95 -24.92
CA GLY A 356 -9.03 -10.07 -24.15
C GLY A 356 -10.43 -9.81 -23.59
N GLN A 357 -10.78 -8.54 -23.28
CA GLN A 357 -12.14 -8.19 -22.86
C GLN A 357 -13.15 -8.29 -24.02
N PHE A 358 -12.75 -7.91 -25.24
CA PHE A 358 -13.62 -8.02 -26.43
C PHE A 358 -13.63 -9.42 -27.04
N TYR A 359 -12.55 -10.17 -26.87
CA TYR A 359 -12.36 -11.53 -27.40
C TYR A 359 -12.01 -12.51 -26.27
N PRO A 360 -13.01 -12.93 -25.46
CA PRO A 360 -12.78 -13.82 -24.32
C PRO A 360 -12.09 -15.15 -24.68
N GLN A 361 -12.17 -15.56 -25.95
CA GLN A 361 -11.47 -16.75 -26.45
C GLN A 361 -9.95 -16.68 -26.27
N LEU A 362 -9.37 -15.47 -26.22
CA LEU A 362 -7.94 -15.29 -25.93
C LEU A 362 -7.59 -15.68 -24.49
N ILE A 363 -8.55 -15.58 -23.57
CA ILE A 363 -8.39 -15.94 -22.15
C ILE A 363 -8.61 -17.45 -21.96
N SER A 364 -9.34 -18.12 -22.85
CA SER A 364 -9.71 -19.53 -22.75
C SER A 364 -8.54 -20.49 -22.44
N PRO A 365 -7.33 -20.35 -23.03
CA PRO A 365 -6.19 -21.21 -22.70
C PRO A 365 -5.75 -21.13 -21.24
N PHE A 366 -6.11 -20.05 -20.55
CA PHE A 366 -5.78 -19.79 -19.15
C PHE A 366 -6.92 -20.16 -18.20
N ALA A 367 -8.07 -20.58 -18.73
CA ALA A 367 -9.31 -20.78 -17.97
C ALA A 367 -9.36 -22.09 -17.18
N HIS A 368 -8.41 -23.01 -17.37
CA HIS A 368 -8.32 -24.28 -16.65
C HIS A 368 -9.64 -25.11 -16.64
N GLY A 369 -10.40 -25.07 -17.73
CA GLY A 369 -11.68 -25.75 -17.84
C GLY A 369 -12.88 -25.02 -17.23
N ILE A 370 -12.73 -23.76 -16.85
CA ILE A 370 -13.83 -22.92 -16.41
C ILE A 370 -14.60 -22.42 -17.63
N GLU A 371 -15.91 -22.50 -17.56
CA GLU A 371 -16.80 -22.09 -18.66
C GLU A 371 -16.88 -20.56 -18.73
N LEU A 372 -17.00 -20.07 -19.97
CA LEU A 372 -17.23 -18.64 -20.25
C LEU A 372 -18.64 -18.25 -19.79
N ARG A 373 -18.74 -17.20 -18.99
CA ARG A 373 -20.05 -16.62 -18.65
C ARG A 373 -20.58 -15.79 -19.83
N PRO A 374 -21.84 -15.99 -20.22
CA PRO A 374 -22.43 -15.31 -21.40
C PRO A 374 -22.45 -13.79 -21.27
N ASP A 375 -22.59 -13.28 -20.05
CA ASP A 375 -22.81 -11.87 -19.72
C ASP A 375 -21.52 -11.09 -19.38
N ARG A 376 -20.47 -11.78 -18.89
CA ARG A 376 -19.29 -11.12 -18.31
C ARG A 376 -17.94 -11.74 -18.66
N GLY A 377 -17.89 -12.71 -19.53
CA GLY A 377 -16.65 -13.40 -19.89
C GLY A 377 -16.10 -14.25 -18.73
N TYR A 378 -14.79 -14.21 -18.53
CA TYR A 378 -14.11 -14.95 -17.47
C TYR A 378 -13.89 -14.07 -16.25
N SER A 379 -14.73 -14.20 -15.22
CA SER A 379 -14.46 -13.59 -13.92
C SER A 379 -13.23 -14.24 -13.27
N TYR A 380 -12.39 -13.46 -12.60
CA TYR A 380 -11.22 -13.91 -11.82
C TYR A 380 -10.04 -14.51 -12.60
N ILE A 381 -10.21 -15.03 -13.80
CA ILE A 381 -9.15 -15.69 -14.58
C ILE A 381 -8.36 -14.70 -15.45
N GLY A 382 -8.96 -13.57 -15.79
CA GLY A 382 -8.32 -12.53 -16.60
C GLY A 382 -6.97 -12.06 -16.07
N ALA A 383 -6.73 -12.15 -14.75
CA ALA A 383 -5.48 -11.75 -14.14
C ALA A 383 -4.27 -12.54 -14.66
N LEU A 384 -4.38 -13.87 -14.79
CA LEU A 384 -3.28 -14.71 -15.32
C LEU A 384 -2.98 -14.35 -16.78
N TYR A 385 -4.01 -14.26 -17.62
CA TYR A 385 -3.87 -13.81 -19.00
C TYR A 385 -3.16 -12.45 -19.07
N ASN A 386 -3.63 -11.47 -18.30
CA ASN A 386 -3.08 -10.12 -18.28
C ASN A 386 -1.59 -10.08 -17.87
N ILE A 387 -1.22 -10.87 -16.84
CA ILE A 387 0.19 -11.00 -16.42
C ILE A 387 1.03 -11.61 -17.53
N VAL A 388 0.54 -12.69 -18.17
CA VAL A 388 1.29 -13.41 -19.20
C VAL A 388 1.47 -12.55 -20.45
N VAL A 389 0.44 -11.84 -20.92
CA VAL A 389 0.58 -10.98 -22.11
C VAL A 389 1.49 -9.79 -21.83
N CYS A 390 1.40 -9.15 -20.66
CA CYS A 390 2.28 -8.06 -20.28
C CYS A 390 3.74 -8.52 -20.18
N ALA A 391 3.99 -9.64 -19.53
CA ALA A 391 5.33 -10.21 -19.41
C ALA A 391 5.86 -10.68 -20.77
N GLY A 392 5.06 -11.40 -21.54
CA GLY A 392 5.42 -11.94 -22.84
C GLY A 392 5.83 -10.84 -23.82
N VAL A 393 5.00 -9.81 -23.98
CA VAL A 393 5.33 -8.66 -24.86
C VAL A 393 6.62 -7.98 -24.40
N GLY A 394 6.77 -7.70 -23.11
CA GLY A 394 7.95 -7.07 -22.57
C GLY A 394 9.22 -7.89 -22.75
N ILE A 395 9.14 -9.21 -22.52
CA ILE A 395 10.26 -10.13 -22.70
C ILE A 395 10.64 -10.22 -24.19
N ILE A 396 9.69 -10.47 -25.08
CA ILE A 396 9.92 -10.61 -26.52
C ILE A 396 10.59 -9.35 -27.06
N VAL A 397 10.03 -8.18 -26.81
CA VAL A 397 10.60 -6.92 -27.30
C VAL A 397 11.99 -6.67 -26.70
N SER A 398 12.22 -7.03 -25.44
CA SER A 398 13.53 -6.91 -24.83
C SER A 398 14.58 -7.80 -25.46
N LEU A 399 14.22 -9.01 -25.90
CA LEU A 399 15.14 -9.93 -26.57
C LEU A 399 15.59 -9.42 -27.94
N PHE A 400 14.74 -8.67 -28.65
CA PHE A 400 15.03 -8.11 -29.97
C PHE A 400 15.61 -6.69 -29.93
N THR A 401 15.74 -6.06 -28.75
CA THR A 401 16.28 -4.70 -28.59
C THR A 401 17.63 -4.71 -27.88
N LYS A 402 18.42 -3.64 -28.05
CA LYS A 402 19.75 -3.53 -27.42
C LYS A 402 19.62 -3.47 -25.88
N PRO A 403 20.45 -4.21 -25.13
CA PRO A 403 20.47 -4.14 -23.67
C PRO A 403 20.94 -2.76 -23.20
N GLU A 404 20.47 -2.37 -22.02
CA GLU A 404 20.97 -1.20 -21.33
C GLU A 404 22.42 -1.42 -20.85
N SER A 405 23.21 -0.34 -20.77
CA SER A 405 24.60 -0.44 -20.30
C SER A 405 24.67 -0.78 -18.82
N ASP A 406 25.71 -1.51 -18.40
CA ASP A 406 25.93 -1.84 -16.99
C ASP A 406 26.08 -0.59 -16.11
N LYS A 407 26.61 0.51 -16.66
CA LYS A 407 26.70 1.81 -15.99
C LYS A 407 25.31 2.34 -15.62
N LYS A 408 24.34 2.22 -16.52
CA LYS A 408 22.94 2.63 -16.27
C LYS A 408 22.21 1.71 -15.31
N LEU A 409 22.54 0.42 -15.30
CA LEU A 409 21.91 -0.58 -14.45
C LEU A 409 22.41 -0.56 -13.00
N LYS A 410 23.58 0.05 -12.75
CA LYS A 410 24.26 0.02 -11.46
C LYS A 410 23.34 0.54 -10.34
N GLY A 411 23.09 -0.31 -9.36
CA GLY A 411 22.25 -0.01 -8.19
C GLY A 411 20.74 -0.09 -8.43
N LEU A 412 20.29 -0.38 -9.66
CA LEU A 412 18.86 -0.42 -10.02
C LEU A 412 18.29 -1.84 -10.13
N THR A 413 19.12 -2.85 -9.89
CA THR A 413 18.74 -4.27 -9.96
C THR A 413 19.12 -5.00 -8.69
N ILE A 414 18.47 -6.17 -8.47
CA ILE A 414 18.74 -7.02 -7.29
C ILE A 414 20.19 -7.49 -7.22
N PHE A 415 20.88 -7.56 -8.36
CA PHE A 415 22.26 -8.05 -8.45
C PHE A 415 23.26 -7.12 -7.77
N ASP A 416 22.89 -5.86 -7.55
CA ASP A 416 23.69 -4.88 -6.82
C ASP A 416 23.29 -4.74 -5.35
N ALA A 417 22.34 -5.56 -4.85
CA ALA A 417 21.73 -5.40 -3.52
C ALA A 417 22.76 -5.29 -2.38
N ALA A 418 23.82 -6.09 -2.42
CA ALA A 418 24.89 -6.06 -1.41
C ALA A 418 25.75 -4.78 -1.45
N LYS A 419 25.75 -4.05 -2.57
CA LYS A 419 26.58 -2.84 -2.80
C LYS A 419 25.79 -1.55 -2.73
N LEU A 420 24.45 -1.62 -2.52
CA LEU A 420 23.57 -0.45 -2.63
C LEU A 420 23.94 0.67 -1.68
N LYS A 421 24.36 0.33 -0.45
CA LYS A 421 24.79 1.31 0.55
C LYS A 421 25.97 2.14 0.03
N GLY A 422 27.02 1.48 -0.49
CA GLY A 422 28.16 2.15 -1.08
C GLY A 422 27.82 2.94 -2.34
N ILE A 423 26.93 2.43 -3.20
CA ILE A 423 26.54 3.09 -4.45
C ILE A 423 25.79 4.40 -4.20
N TYR A 424 24.84 4.41 -3.25
CA TYR A 424 23.96 5.55 -3.05
C TYR A 424 24.38 6.48 -1.91
N LYS A 425 25.18 6.00 -0.97
CA LYS A 425 25.60 6.74 0.22
C LYS A 425 27.11 6.88 0.37
N GLY A 426 27.88 6.22 -0.50
CA GLY A 426 29.35 6.30 -0.48
C GLY A 426 30.00 5.66 0.75
N SER A 427 29.26 4.97 1.64
CA SER A 427 29.83 4.33 2.81
C SER A 427 30.39 2.95 2.48
N ALA A 428 31.52 2.59 3.12
CA ALA A 428 32.01 1.23 3.10
C ALA A 428 31.05 0.29 3.86
N PRO A 429 30.92 -0.97 3.45
CA PRO A 429 30.15 -1.94 4.20
C PRO A 429 30.77 -2.14 5.58
N ASN A 430 30.19 -1.56 6.61
CA ASN A 430 30.59 -1.79 8.00
C ASN A 430 29.34 -2.17 8.80
N GLU A 431 29.21 -3.46 9.10
CA GLU A 431 28.04 -4.02 9.80
C GLU A 431 28.26 -4.12 11.32
N ALA A 432 29.33 -3.53 11.87
CA ALA A 432 29.57 -3.54 13.30
C ALA A 432 28.48 -2.73 14.04
N ILE A 433 27.76 -3.40 14.92
CA ILE A 433 26.75 -2.78 15.79
C ILE A 433 27.46 -1.93 16.84
N GLY A 434 27.15 -0.63 16.88
CA GLY A 434 27.61 0.30 17.88
C GLY A 434 26.54 0.66 18.91
N GLU A 435 26.91 1.51 19.85
CA GLU A 435 25.98 2.06 20.82
C GLU A 435 25.04 3.08 20.18
N LYS A 436 23.88 3.25 20.79
CA LYS A 436 22.99 4.40 20.55
C LYS A 436 23.33 5.45 21.58
N ILE A 437 23.62 6.64 21.13
CA ILE A 437 24.03 7.74 22.00
C ILE A 437 22.96 8.84 22.04
N ILE A 438 22.94 9.57 23.17
CA ILE A 438 22.14 10.80 23.31
C ILE A 438 23.12 11.94 23.48
N VAL A 439 22.99 12.95 22.64
CA VAL A 439 23.93 14.07 22.56
C VAL A 439 23.20 15.40 22.38
N ASP A 440 23.86 16.49 22.78
CA ASP A 440 23.41 17.83 22.46
C ASP A 440 23.76 18.18 21.01
N TRP A 441 23.05 19.12 20.41
CA TRP A 441 23.32 19.51 19.03
C TRP A 441 23.53 21.01 18.86
N LYS A 442 24.35 21.35 17.88
CA LYS A 442 24.59 22.73 17.42
C LYS A 442 24.50 22.80 15.90
N ALA A 443 24.05 23.93 15.38
CA ALA A 443 24.06 24.17 13.94
C ALA A 443 25.51 24.29 13.44
N ASN A 444 25.82 23.60 12.34
CA ASN A 444 27.13 23.71 11.69
C ASN A 444 27.17 25.01 10.85
N LYS A 445 28.09 25.90 11.16
CA LYS A 445 28.24 27.17 10.44
C LYS A 445 28.79 27.01 9.03
N ASP A 446 29.54 25.95 8.80
CA ASP A 446 30.22 25.71 7.51
C ASP A 446 29.36 24.94 6.50
N ASP A 447 28.15 24.55 6.90
CA ASP A 447 27.13 23.81 6.10
C ASP A 447 27.68 22.66 5.24
N GLN A 448 28.74 21.97 5.75
CA GLN A 448 29.34 20.82 5.08
C GLN A 448 28.39 19.63 5.07
N ASP A 449 28.46 18.82 4.03
CA ASP A 449 27.66 17.60 3.90
C ASP A 449 27.97 16.60 5.04
N GLY A 450 26.90 16.07 5.64
CA GLY A 450 26.98 15.07 6.71
C GLY A 450 27.00 15.69 8.12
N ILE A 451 26.85 14.80 9.09
CA ILE A 451 26.78 15.12 10.51
C ILE A 451 28.13 14.88 11.16
N ARG A 452 28.60 15.87 11.93
CA ARG A 452 29.90 15.77 12.60
C ARG A 452 29.71 15.42 14.07
N PHE A 453 30.21 14.24 14.43
CA PHE A 453 30.31 13.74 15.81
C PHE A 453 31.72 13.89 16.36
N SER A 454 31.89 13.78 17.67
CA SER A 454 33.23 13.63 18.25
C SER A 454 33.84 12.30 17.85
N LYS A 455 35.18 12.23 17.89
CA LYS A 455 35.89 10.96 17.65
C LYS A 455 35.46 9.87 18.63
N ASN A 456 35.31 10.22 19.91
CA ASN A 456 34.89 9.32 20.96
C ASN A 456 33.46 8.78 20.72
N ASP A 457 32.53 9.64 20.31
CA ASP A 457 31.15 9.25 19.99
C ASP A 457 31.11 8.32 18.76
N MET A 458 31.92 8.61 17.73
CA MET A 458 32.04 7.74 16.55
C MET A 458 32.61 6.38 16.92
N ASP A 459 33.62 6.32 17.79
CA ASP A 459 34.21 5.05 18.25
C ASP A 459 33.18 4.21 19.04
N ARG A 460 32.40 4.83 19.93
CA ARG A 460 31.29 4.17 20.66
C ARG A 460 30.23 3.64 19.70
N MET A 461 29.88 4.39 18.68
CA MET A 461 28.93 4.00 17.64
C MET A 461 29.54 3.03 16.61
N LYS A 462 30.83 2.72 16.70
CA LYS A 462 31.62 1.94 15.72
C LYS A 462 31.40 2.47 14.28
N ALA A 463 31.38 3.77 14.15
CA ALA A 463 31.08 4.47 12.89
C ALA A 463 32.36 5.05 12.27
N ASN A 464 32.41 5.00 10.95
CA ASN A 464 33.44 5.63 10.15
C ASN A 464 32.86 6.79 9.34
N PRO A 465 33.66 7.79 8.94
CA PRO A 465 33.22 8.79 7.99
C PRO A 465 32.63 8.14 6.73
N GLY A 466 31.46 8.63 6.28
CA GLY A 466 30.71 8.05 5.17
C GLY A 466 29.68 6.99 5.55
N ASP A 467 29.71 6.45 6.77
CA ASP A 467 28.64 5.57 7.27
C ASP A 467 27.31 6.34 7.39
N LEU A 468 26.20 5.61 7.32
CA LEU A 468 24.88 6.18 7.49
C LEU A 468 24.56 6.38 8.98
N VAL A 469 23.97 7.51 9.30
CA VAL A 469 23.47 7.83 10.63
C VAL A 469 22.00 8.18 10.59
N TYR A 470 21.27 7.68 11.56
CA TYR A 470 19.91 8.10 11.86
C TYR A 470 19.91 8.89 13.16
N ILE A 471 19.36 10.09 13.12
CA ILE A 471 19.18 10.95 14.28
C ILE A 471 17.71 11.23 14.51
N GLN A 472 17.29 11.26 15.77
CA GLN A 472 15.92 11.59 16.16
C GLN A 472 15.92 12.40 17.47
N ASP A 473 14.84 13.16 17.70
CA ASP A 473 14.60 13.79 19.00
C ASP A 473 14.61 12.74 20.10
N ALA A 474 15.29 13.00 21.20
CA ALA A 474 15.46 12.01 22.27
C ALA A 474 14.15 11.67 23.00
N ARG A 475 13.10 12.46 22.86
CA ARG A 475 11.79 12.22 23.48
C ARG A 475 11.09 11.03 22.82
N TRP A 476 10.94 9.95 23.57
CA TRP A 476 10.42 8.67 23.10
C TRP A 476 8.99 8.73 22.51
N TRP A 477 8.12 9.62 23.01
CA TRP A 477 6.73 9.74 22.54
C TRP A 477 6.60 10.37 21.15
N LEU A 478 7.65 11.00 20.63
CA LEU A 478 7.67 11.51 19.26
C LEU A 478 7.84 10.42 18.22
N GLY A 479 8.26 9.20 18.63
CA GLY A 479 8.29 8.03 17.75
C GLY A 479 9.05 8.21 16.43
N GLY A 480 10.04 9.13 16.40
CA GLY A 480 10.78 9.43 15.17
C GLY A 480 10.16 10.50 14.27
N LEU A 481 9.11 11.18 14.70
CA LEU A 481 8.51 12.30 13.96
C LEU A 481 9.48 13.43 13.64
N LYS A 482 10.40 13.70 14.56
CA LYS A 482 11.49 14.63 14.41
C LYS A 482 12.77 13.83 14.23
N SER A 483 13.09 13.50 12.99
CA SER A 483 14.26 12.69 12.67
C SER A 483 14.82 13.04 11.30
N ALA A 484 16.09 12.72 11.11
CA ALA A 484 16.77 12.85 9.82
C ALA A 484 17.71 11.68 9.57
N HIS A 485 17.97 11.42 8.30
CA HIS A 485 18.99 10.48 7.84
C HIS A 485 20.10 11.27 7.17
N SER A 486 21.35 10.98 7.55
CA SER A 486 22.52 11.63 7.00
C SER A 486 23.71 10.67 6.95
N THR A 487 24.90 11.18 6.74
CA THR A 487 26.17 10.45 6.80
C THR A 487 27.06 11.01 7.89
N PHE A 488 27.90 10.15 8.47
CA PHE A 488 28.97 10.61 9.36
C PHE A 488 30.00 11.39 8.55
N ALA A 489 30.22 12.66 8.91
CA ALA A 489 31.33 13.45 8.38
C ALA A 489 32.63 13.24 9.19
N LEU A 490 33.68 13.98 8.87
CA LEU A 490 34.93 13.96 9.65
C LEU A 490 34.68 14.39 11.09
N PRO A 491 35.32 13.70 12.07
CA PRO A 491 35.07 13.99 13.49
C PRO A 491 35.59 15.35 13.93
N HIS A 492 35.06 15.82 15.06
CA HIS A 492 35.56 16.98 15.81
C HIS A 492 35.98 16.56 17.23
N ASN A 493 36.44 17.52 18.04
CA ASN A 493 37.06 17.24 19.36
C ASN A 493 36.13 17.51 20.56
N GLU A 494 34.89 17.98 20.38
CA GLU A 494 33.96 18.31 21.45
C GLU A 494 33.04 17.11 21.72
N ASP A 495 33.28 16.36 22.81
CA ASP A 495 32.49 15.18 23.15
C ASP A 495 31.06 15.53 23.58
N GLY A 496 30.10 14.65 23.25
CA GLY A 496 28.68 14.79 23.61
C GLY A 496 27.91 15.87 22.87
N VAL A 497 28.52 16.48 21.85
CA VAL A 497 27.89 17.49 21.00
C VAL A 497 27.98 17.04 19.54
N VAL A 498 26.92 17.23 18.79
CA VAL A 498 26.89 16.94 17.34
C VAL A 498 26.61 18.21 16.56
N TYR A 499 27.28 18.38 15.44
CA TYR A 499 27.05 19.49 14.53
C TYR A 499 26.20 19.05 13.33
N LEU A 500 25.04 19.71 13.18
CA LEU A 500 24.04 19.44 12.14
C LEU A 500 24.11 20.52 11.05
N ASN A 501 24.02 20.13 9.78
CA ASN A 501 23.91 21.09 8.68
C ASN A 501 22.47 21.60 8.51
N SER A 502 22.26 22.61 7.66
CA SER A 502 20.95 23.21 7.44
C SER A 502 19.92 22.19 6.90
N SER A 503 20.33 21.29 6.02
CA SER A 503 19.46 20.25 5.46
C SER A 503 18.99 19.26 6.55
N ASP A 504 19.87 18.86 7.47
CA ASP A 504 19.52 17.94 8.57
C ASP A 504 18.57 18.62 9.57
N LEU A 505 18.74 19.92 9.80
CA LEU A 505 17.87 20.72 10.66
C LEU A 505 16.48 20.91 10.04
N ASP A 506 16.40 21.19 8.75
CA ASP A 506 15.14 21.34 8.02
C ASP A 506 14.34 20.03 7.99
N HIS A 507 15.01 18.90 7.76
CA HIS A 507 14.36 17.59 7.77
C HIS A 507 13.99 17.13 9.17
N GLY A 508 14.87 17.30 10.14
CA GLY A 508 14.68 16.83 11.51
C GLY A 508 13.75 17.71 12.35
N GLN A 509 13.63 19.00 12.00
CA GLN A 509 12.84 20.01 12.75
C GLN A 509 13.11 19.95 14.26
N PHE A 510 14.39 19.79 14.64
CA PHE A 510 14.81 19.69 16.03
C PHE A 510 14.60 21.01 16.76
N LEU A 511 14.16 20.92 18.01
CA LEU A 511 13.93 22.10 18.85
C LEU A 511 15.21 22.46 19.62
N ASN A 512 15.54 23.74 19.63
CA ASN A 512 16.69 24.26 20.42
C ASN A 512 16.59 23.84 21.89
N GLY A 513 17.71 23.38 22.45
CA GLY A 513 17.79 22.94 23.84
C GLY A 513 17.27 21.52 24.10
N MET A 514 16.85 20.78 23.05
CA MET A 514 16.47 19.37 23.16
C MET A 514 17.60 18.49 22.65
N GLN A 515 17.83 17.37 23.34
CA GLN A 515 18.82 16.39 22.94
C GLN A 515 18.32 15.54 21.77
N ILE A 516 19.25 15.03 21.00
CA ILE A 516 18.99 14.07 19.95
C ILE A 516 19.60 12.70 20.30
N LYS A 517 18.90 11.67 19.88
CA LYS A 517 19.39 10.30 19.90
C LYS A 517 19.92 9.94 18.52
N ALA A 518 21.16 9.47 18.49
CA ALA A 518 21.85 9.09 17.28
C ALA A 518 22.17 7.58 17.29
N GLU A 519 22.08 6.95 16.15
CA GLU A 519 22.50 5.58 15.92
C GLU A 519 23.03 5.39 14.51
N LYS A 520 24.04 4.54 14.38
CA LYS A 520 24.55 4.12 13.08
C LYS A 520 23.48 3.26 12.39
N GLU A 521 23.18 3.57 11.15
CA GLU A 521 22.25 2.81 10.31
C GLU A 521 22.96 1.55 9.76
N MET A 522 22.34 0.36 9.93
CA MET A 522 22.87 -0.91 9.45
C MET A 522 22.26 -1.33 8.12
#